data_68867f11edecc2f977c344f47d1b3796
#
_entry.id   68867f11edecc2f977c344f47d1b3796
#
_cell.length_a   1.000
_cell.length_b   1.000
_cell.length_c   1.000
_cell.angle_alpha   90.00
_cell.angle_beta   90.00
_cell.angle_gamma   90.00
#
_symmetry.space_group_name_H-M   'P 1'
#
loop_
_entity.id
_entity.type
_entity.pdbx_description
1 polymer ?
#
loop_
_entity_poly.entity_id
_entity_poly.type
_entity_poly.pdbx_seq_one_letter_code
_entity_poly.pdbx_strand_id
1 'polypeptide(L)'
;VSSFHSILPDSITQSQLYDLLNAAVQPRPIGLITTLGEDSRVNLAPFSYLTVGGVNPPSVIYSATLDVDGLEKSSLKNVRRHGEFVINLTTRELEKAVCLAALSHGATEDKLKLCDLTPIESSVVQVPRIAESPFQLECKVFEILQHGNNYGSAVYVVGEIVAIHV
;
A
#
# COMPACT_ATOMS: atom_id res chain seq x y z
N VAL A 1 -25.89 27.14 -16.06
CA VAL A 1 -24.55 26.68 -16.40
C VAL A 1 -23.72 26.75 -15.14
N SER A 2 -23.28 25.59 -14.60
CA SER A 2 -22.38 25.54 -13.44
C SER A 2 -21.06 26.22 -13.83
N SER A 3 -20.63 27.22 -13.06
CA SER A 3 -19.32 27.87 -13.24
C SER A 3 -18.25 26.89 -12.72
N PHE A 4 -17.28 26.52 -13.55
CA PHE A 4 -16.09 25.81 -13.11
C PHE A 4 -15.09 26.77 -12.49
N HIS A 5 -14.47 26.36 -11.41
CA HIS A 5 -13.33 27.07 -10.83
C HIS A 5 -12.06 26.25 -11.06
N SER A 6 -11.02 26.91 -11.56
CA SER A 6 -9.70 26.29 -11.71
C SER A 6 -8.89 26.47 -10.42
N ILE A 7 -8.38 25.37 -9.88
CA ILE A 7 -7.49 25.37 -8.72
C ILE A 7 -6.10 24.96 -9.21
N LEU A 8 -5.12 25.83 -9.05
CA LEU A 8 -3.73 25.48 -9.31
C LEU A 8 -3.16 24.78 -8.06
N PRO A 9 -2.46 23.66 -8.18
CA PRO A 9 -1.91 22.94 -7.02
C PRO A 9 -1.09 23.82 -6.09
N ASP A 10 -0.33 24.78 -6.65
CA ASP A 10 0.50 25.71 -5.87
C ASP A 10 -0.29 26.83 -5.17
N SER A 11 -1.60 26.96 -5.45
CA SER A 11 -2.47 27.96 -4.82
C SER A 11 -3.11 27.48 -3.52
N ILE A 12 -2.96 26.24 -3.16
CA ILE A 12 -3.52 25.62 -1.95
C ILE A 12 -2.44 24.87 -1.17
N THR A 13 -2.69 24.61 0.10
CA THR A 13 -1.75 23.84 0.94
C THR A 13 -1.72 22.36 0.53
N GLN A 14 -0.63 21.65 0.84
CA GLN A 14 -0.53 20.20 0.60
C GLN A 14 -1.65 19.41 1.29
N SER A 15 -2.06 19.82 2.50
CA SER A 15 -3.20 19.18 3.19
C SER A 15 -4.50 19.37 2.43
N GLN A 16 -4.78 20.58 1.97
CA GLN A 16 -5.98 20.86 1.17
C GLN A 16 -5.98 20.09 -0.15
N LEU A 17 -4.81 20.01 -0.81
CA LEU A 17 -4.66 19.21 -2.03
C LEU A 17 -4.88 17.72 -1.77
N TYR A 18 -4.32 17.20 -0.67
CA TYR A 18 -4.51 15.81 -0.24
C TYR A 18 -6.00 15.51 -0.01
N ASP A 19 -6.70 16.35 0.74
CA ASP A 19 -8.13 16.19 1.03
C ASP A 19 -8.97 16.26 -0.24
N LEU A 20 -8.68 17.23 -1.12
CA LEU A 20 -9.37 17.39 -2.39
C LEU A 20 -9.21 16.16 -3.30
N LEU A 21 -7.98 15.67 -3.48
CA LEU A 21 -7.71 14.50 -4.32
C LEU A 21 -8.36 13.23 -3.73
N ASN A 22 -8.29 13.06 -2.40
CA ASN A 22 -8.92 11.92 -1.74
C ASN A 22 -10.45 11.94 -1.79
N ALA A 23 -11.06 13.12 -1.79
CA ALA A 23 -12.50 13.28 -1.94
C ALA A 23 -12.96 13.09 -3.40
N ALA A 24 -12.16 13.54 -4.37
CA ALA A 24 -12.53 13.52 -5.78
C ALA A 24 -12.33 12.14 -6.43
N VAL A 25 -11.27 11.41 -6.05
CA VAL A 25 -10.91 10.12 -6.67
C VAL A 25 -11.43 8.98 -5.81
N GLN A 26 -12.67 8.56 -6.09
CA GLN A 26 -13.38 7.48 -5.39
C GLN A 26 -14.25 6.67 -6.37
N PRO A 27 -14.56 5.39 -6.07
CA PRO A 27 -14.01 4.59 -4.96
C PRO A 27 -12.56 4.18 -5.19
N ARG A 28 -11.80 4.02 -4.11
CA ARG A 28 -10.45 3.45 -4.15
C ARG A 28 -10.44 2.11 -3.43
N PRO A 29 -9.87 1.05 -4.03
CA PRO A 29 -9.67 -0.19 -3.31
C PRO A 29 -8.64 0.01 -2.19
N ILE A 30 -8.79 -0.71 -1.09
CA ILE A 30 -7.80 -0.76 -0.02
C ILE A 30 -7.15 -2.14 -0.04
N GLY A 31 -5.82 -2.16 -0.12
CA GLY A 31 -5.02 -3.36 0.07
C GLY A 31 -4.25 -3.29 1.39
N LEU A 32 -4.36 -4.32 2.21
CA LEU A 32 -3.42 -4.57 3.30
C LEU A 32 -2.18 -5.22 2.68
N ILE A 33 -1.09 -4.46 2.58
CA ILE A 33 0.15 -4.94 1.97
C ILE A 33 1.05 -5.51 3.06
N THR A 34 1.42 -6.78 2.92
CA THR A 34 2.44 -7.43 3.73
C THR A 34 3.80 -7.36 3.02
N THR A 35 4.85 -7.17 3.81
CA THR A 35 6.26 -7.14 3.38
C THR A 35 7.13 -7.75 4.49
N LEU A 36 8.34 -8.21 4.15
CA LEU A 36 9.30 -8.71 5.14
C LEU A 36 10.34 -7.64 5.49
N GLY A 37 10.55 -7.43 6.78
CA GLY A 37 11.64 -6.64 7.30
C GLY A 37 12.99 -7.36 7.23
N GLU A 38 14.07 -6.65 7.59
CA GLU A 38 15.43 -7.19 7.61
C GLU A 38 15.58 -8.38 8.56
N ASP A 39 14.83 -8.38 9.64
CA ASP A 39 14.78 -9.42 10.66
C ASP A 39 13.70 -10.48 10.38
N SER A 40 13.23 -10.57 9.15
CA SER A 40 12.13 -11.45 8.70
C SER A 40 10.79 -11.20 9.40
N ARG A 41 10.65 -10.11 10.16
CA ARG A 41 9.34 -9.72 10.71
C ARG A 41 8.43 -9.22 9.61
N VAL A 42 7.18 -9.66 9.69
CA VAL A 42 6.13 -9.22 8.77
C VAL A 42 5.73 -7.79 9.10
N ASN A 43 5.84 -6.90 8.13
CA ASN A 43 5.27 -5.56 8.22
C ASN A 43 3.93 -5.54 7.48
N LEU A 44 2.96 -4.84 8.05
CA LEU A 44 1.62 -4.66 7.52
C LEU A 44 1.31 -3.17 7.38
N ALA A 45 0.81 -2.76 6.21
CA ALA A 45 0.37 -1.39 5.98
C ALA A 45 -0.79 -1.31 4.97
N PRO A 46 -1.81 -0.47 5.23
CA PRO A 46 -2.90 -0.23 4.29
C PRO A 46 -2.50 0.79 3.23
N PHE A 47 -2.90 0.52 1.98
CA PHE A 47 -2.72 1.43 0.86
C PHE A 47 -4.03 1.55 0.08
N SER A 48 -4.46 2.79 -0.18
CA SER A 48 -5.64 3.10 -0.98
C SER A 48 -5.31 3.72 -2.35
N TYR A 49 -4.05 4.08 -2.59
CA TYR A 49 -3.57 4.41 -3.93
C TYR A 49 -3.12 3.13 -4.61
N LEU A 50 -4.09 2.29 -4.97
CA LEU A 50 -3.91 0.94 -5.50
C LEU A 50 -4.77 0.76 -6.74
N THR A 51 -4.20 0.17 -7.79
CA THR A 51 -4.92 -0.16 -9.01
C THR A 51 -4.31 -1.37 -9.73
N VAL A 52 -5.12 -2.03 -10.56
CA VAL A 52 -4.64 -3.00 -11.54
C VAL A 52 -3.88 -2.27 -12.64
N GLY A 53 -2.73 -2.79 -13.04
CA GLY A 53 -1.92 -2.25 -14.14
C GLY A 53 -2.31 -2.85 -15.49
N GLY A 54 -2.19 -4.16 -15.63
CA GLY A 54 -2.45 -4.87 -16.87
C GLY A 54 -2.60 -6.36 -16.65
N VAL A 55 -2.90 -7.11 -17.73
CA VAL A 55 -3.15 -8.55 -17.68
C VAL A 55 -2.13 -9.39 -18.46
N ASN A 56 -1.22 -8.75 -19.22
CA ASN A 56 -0.16 -9.42 -19.95
C ASN A 56 1.11 -8.55 -20.02
N PRO A 57 2.08 -8.74 -19.12
CA PRO A 57 1.99 -9.55 -17.89
C PRO A 57 0.98 -8.97 -16.89
N PRO A 58 0.40 -9.82 -16.00
CA PRO A 58 -0.54 -9.36 -15.00
C PRO A 58 0.19 -8.51 -13.96
N SER A 59 -0.33 -7.32 -13.68
CA SER A 59 0.37 -6.37 -12.82
C SER A 59 -0.57 -5.53 -11.96
N VAL A 60 -0.03 -5.03 -10.88
CA VAL A 60 -0.67 -4.07 -9.97
C VAL A 60 0.28 -2.90 -9.71
N ILE A 61 -0.30 -1.75 -9.38
CA ILE A 61 0.44 -0.56 -9.00
C ILE A 61 -0.13 -0.05 -7.68
N TYR A 62 0.75 0.22 -6.73
CA TYR A 62 0.37 1.03 -5.58
C TYR A 62 1.36 2.17 -5.37
N SER A 63 0.88 3.27 -4.78
CA SER A 63 1.73 4.39 -4.43
C SER A 63 1.90 4.50 -2.93
N ALA A 64 3.16 4.47 -2.47
CA ALA A 64 3.56 4.89 -1.14
C ALA A 64 3.98 6.36 -1.20
N THR A 65 3.66 7.12 -0.15
CA THR A 65 4.13 8.50 -0.03
C THR A 65 5.26 8.59 0.98
N LEU A 66 6.22 9.48 0.71
CA LEU A 66 7.26 9.81 1.68
C LEU A 66 6.63 10.44 2.93
N ASP A 67 7.24 10.20 4.09
CA ASP A 67 6.78 10.73 5.37
C ASP A 67 7.09 12.24 5.54
N VAL A 68 6.81 12.78 6.72
CA VAL A 68 6.98 14.20 7.02
C VAL A 68 8.44 14.68 6.92
N ASP A 69 9.39 13.77 7.06
CA ASP A 69 10.83 14.04 6.94
C ASP A 69 11.36 13.75 5.52
N GLY A 70 10.47 13.39 4.57
CA GLY A 70 10.83 12.98 3.22
C GLY A 70 11.46 11.59 3.15
N LEU A 71 11.26 10.76 4.18
CA LEU A 71 11.85 9.44 4.28
C LEU A 71 10.87 8.34 3.83
N GLU A 72 11.43 7.22 3.41
CA GLU A 72 10.67 6.03 3.06
C GLU A 72 10.13 5.32 4.30
N LYS A 73 8.86 4.96 4.28
CA LYS A 73 8.21 4.12 5.29
C LYS A 73 8.75 2.68 5.22
N SER A 74 8.59 1.93 6.31
CA SER A 74 9.11 0.55 6.43
C SER A 74 8.68 -0.36 5.28
N SER A 75 7.42 -0.29 4.85
CA SER A 75 6.91 -1.10 3.74
C SER A 75 7.70 -0.87 2.44
N LEU A 76 8.05 0.39 2.13
CA LEU A 76 8.80 0.71 0.92
C LEU A 76 10.27 0.26 1.02
N LYS A 77 10.91 0.46 2.18
CA LYS A 77 12.28 -0.06 2.44
C LYS A 77 12.33 -1.58 2.27
N ASN A 78 11.34 -2.28 2.79
CA ASN A 78 11.24 -3.74 2.70
C ASN A 78 11.08 -4.20 1.24
N VAL A 79 10.19 -3.57 0.50
CA VAL A 79 9.95 -3.89 -0.92
C VAL A 79 11.19 -3.65 -1.77
N ARG A 80 11.95 -2.57 -1.52
CA ARG A 80 13.23 -2.34 -2.21
C ARG A 80 14.26 -3.40 -1.90
N ARG A 81 14.28 -3.90 -0.66
CA ARG A 81 15.26 -4.91 -0.21
C ARG A 81 14.94 -6.29 -0.73
N HIS A 82 13.68 -6.73 -0.60
CA HIS A 82 13.28 -8.10 -0.86
C HIS A 82 12.72 -8.34 -2.26
N GLY A 83 12.24 -7.28 -2.92
CA GLY A 83 11.65 -7.41 -4.25
C GLY A 83 10.30 -8.13 -4.28
N GLU A 84 9.68 -8.36 -3.12
CA GLU A 84 8.45 -9.14 -2.98
C GLU A 84 7.47 -8.46 -2.02
N PHE A 85 6.18 -8.65 -2.28
CA PHE A 85 5.10 -8.21 -1.40
C PHE A 85 3.82 -8.99 -1.70
N VAL A 86 2.87 -8.96 -0.76
CA VAL A 86 1.54 -9.51 -0.99
C VAL A 86 0.50 -8.42 -0.76
N ILE A 87 -0.46 -8.32 -1.68
CA ILE A 87 -1.65 -7.48 -1.52
C ILE A 87 -2.79 -8.37 -1.04
N ASN A 88 -3.29 -8.09 0.15
CA ASN A 88 -4.45 -8.73 0.72
C ASN A 88 -5.62 -7.74 0.60
N LEU A 89 -6.58 -8.02 -0.30
CA LEU A 89 -7.73 -7.13 -0.51
C LEU A 89 -8.65 -7.15 0.71
N THR A 90 -9.21 -5.99 1.02
CA THR A 90 -9.99 -5.82 2.23
C THR A 90 -11.50 -5.89 1.94
N THR A 91 -12.23 -6.40 2.92
CA THR A 91 -13.68 -6.35 3.00
C THR A 91 -14.10 -5.46 4.17
N ARG A 92 -15.40 -5.29 4.35
CA ARG A 92 -15.95 -4.53 5.47
C ARG A 92 -15.57 -5.13 6.83
N GLU A 93 -15.47 -6.46 6.90
CA GLU A 93 -15.10 -7.19 8.11
C GLU A 93 -13.68 -6.84 8.58
N LEU A 94 -12.81 -6.45 7.63
CA LEU A 94 -11.42 -6.03 7.90
C LEU A 94 -11.27 -4.54 8.23
N GLU A 95 -12.35 -3.75 8.28
CA GLU A 95 -12.30 -2.30 8.54
C GLU A 95 -11.50 -1.96 9.81
N LYS A 96 -11.75 -2.67 10.91
CA LYS A 96 -11.03 -2.46 12.18
C LYS A 96 -9.53 -2.71 12.01
N ALA A 97 -9.16 -3.79 11.33
CA ALA A 97 -7.76 -4.14 11.07
C ALA A 97 -7.07 -3.08 10.20
N VAL A 98 -7.75 -2.57 9.16
CA VAL A 98 -7.27 -1.48 8.31
C VAL A 98 -6.99 -0.22 9.13
N CYS A 99 -7.94 0.19 9.98
CA CYS A 99 -7.78 1.37 10.84
C CYS A 99 -6.60 1.21 11.81
N LEU A 100 -6.46 0.05 12.46
CA LEU A 100 -5.35 -0.23 13.37
C LEU A 100 -4.01 -0.26 12.62
N ALA A 101 -3.94 -0.93 11.47
CA ALA A 101 -2.72 -1.00 10.66
C ALA A 101 -2.25 0.36 10.12
N ALA A 102 -3.19 1.32 9.96
CA ALA A 102 -2.89 2.69 9.51
C ALA A 102 -2.21 3.54 10.59
N LEU A 103 -2.37 3.21 11.86
CA LEU A 103 -1.75 3.95 12.96
C LEU A 103 -0.23 3.77 12.94
N SER A 104 0.49 4.81 13.34
CA SER A 104 1.92 4.73 13.55
C SER A 104 2.20 3.96 14.84
N HIS A 105 2.70 2.74 14.68
CA HIS A 105 3.14 1.89 15.78
C HIS A 105 4.67 1.92 15.88
N GLY A 106 5.19 1.67 17.07
CA GLY A 106 6.63 1.53 17.27
C GLY A 106 7.21 0.40 16.39
N ALA A 107 8.47 0.53 15.97
CA ALA A 107 9.13 -0.44 15.09
C ALA A 107 9.17 -1.88 15.65
N THR A 108 8.92 -2.04 16.94
CA THR A 108 8.94 -3.33 17.65
C THR A 108 7.57 -3.99 17.79
N GLU A 109 6.47 -3.30 17.44
CA GLU A 109 5.13 -3.86 17.57
C GLU A 109 4.77 -4.82 16.44
N ASP A 110 4.21 -5.95 16.83
CA ASP A 110 3.67 -6.94 15.89
C ASP A 110 2.28 -6.49 15.43
N LYS A 111 2.25 -5.84 14.27
CA LYS A 111 1.01 -5.31 13.69
C LYS A 111 -0.01 -6.39 13.34
N LEU A 112 0.43 -7.59 12.97
CA LEU A 112 -0.49 -8.69 12.69
C LEU A 112 -1.27 -9.07 13.94
N LYS A 113 -0.56 -9.24 15.05
CA LYS A 113 -1.18 -9.55 16.34
C LYS A 113 -2.08 -8.42 16.84
N LEU A 114 -1.65 -7.16 16.67
CA LEU A 114 -2.46 -6.00 17.05
C LEU A 114 -3.77 -5.92 16.26
N CYS A 115 -3.71 -6.29 14.98
CA CYS A 115 -4.87 -6.27 14.08
C CYS A 115 -5.72 -7.54 14.14
N ASP A 116 -5.34 -8.53 14.97
CA ASP A 116 -5.97 -9.85 15.03
C ASP A 116 -6.03 -10.54 13.66
N LEU A 117 -4.87 -10.55 12.97
CA LEU A 117 -4.71 -11.11 11.64
C LEU A 117 -3.74 -12.29 11.65
N THR A 118 -4.09 -13.33 10.91
CA THR A 118 -3.35 -14.59 10.84
C THR A 118 -2.48 -14.63 9.57
N PRO A 119 -1.14 -14.64 9.70
CA PRO A 119 -0.28 -14.86 8.55
C PRO A 119 -0.35 -16.32 8.09
N ILE A 120 -0.46 -16.52 6.79
CA ILE A 120 -0.40 -17.84 6.14
C ILE A 120 0.66 -17.85 5.05
N GLU A 121 1.25 -19.00 4.82
CA GLU A 121 2.31 -19.18 3.85
C GLU A 121 1.86 -18.87 2.42
N SER A 122 2.70 -18.18 1.68
CA SER A 122 2.54 -17.92 0.25
C SER A 122 3.02 -19.10 -0.59
N SER A 123 2.56 -19.18 -1.83
CA SER A 123 2.89 -20.30 -2.74
C SER A 123 4.15 -20.05 -3.56
N VAL A 124 4.47 -18.76 -3.84
CA VAL A 124 5.55 -18.37 -4.76
C VAL A 124 6.53 -17.40 -4.11
N VAL A 125 6.05 -16.46 -3.30
CA VAL A 125 6.90 -15.47 -2.62
C VAL A 125 7.13 -15.85 -1.16
N GLN A 126 8.17 -15.27 -0.53
CA GLN A 126 8.44 -15.51 0.89
C GLN A 126 7.55 -14.70 1.84
N VAL A 127 6.98 -13.63 1.35
CA VAL A 127 6.11 -12.74 2.12
C VAL A 127 4.77 -13.44 2.41
N PRO A 128 4.32 -13.55 3.68
CA PRO A 128 3.07 -14.23 4.00
C PRO A 128 1.84 -13.44 3.55
N ARG A 129 0.78 -14.19 3.24
CA ARG A 129 -0.58 -13.72 3.00
C ARG A 129 -1.33 -13.55 4.33
N ILE A 130 -2.53 -12.98 4.30
CA ILE A 130 -3.44 -12.83 5.44
C ILE A 130 -4.65 -13.75 5.24
N ALA A 131 -4.89 -14.66 6.20
CA ALA A 131 -5.96 -15.66 6.10
C ALA A 131 -7.38 -15.04 6.00
N GLU A 132 -7.60 -13.92 6.67
CA GLU A 132 -8.90 -13.23 6.73
C GLU A 132 -9.22 -12.44 5.45
N SER A 133 -8.25 -12.26 4.55
CA SER A 133 -8.48 -11.63 3.26
C SER A 133 -9.05 -12.65 2.26
N PRO A 134 -10.19 -12.35 1.61
CA PRO A 134 -10.80 -13.29 0.66
C PRO A 134 -10.10 -13.33 -0.69
N PHE A 135 -9.18 -12.40 -0.95
CA PHE A 135 -8.49 -12.31 -2.23
C PHE A 135 -7.07 -11.78 -2.04
N GLN A 136 -6.07 -12.60 -2.37
CA GLN A 136 -4.68 -12.20 -2.18
C GLN A 136 -3.90 -12.31 -3.50
N LEU A 137 -2.97 -11.35 -3.69
CA LEU A 137 -2.07 -11.27 -4.83
C LEU A 137 -0.63 -11.36 -4.35
N GLU A 138 0.07 -12.43 -4.69
CA GLU A 138 1.51 -12.53 -4.50
C GLU A 138 2.21 -11.80 -5.65
N CYS A 139 3.13 -10.89 -5.31
CA CYS A 139 3.74 -10.00 -6.28
C CYS A 139 5.25 -9.97 -6.16
N LYS A 140 5.92 -9.91 -7.31
CA LYS A 140 7.32 -9.53 -7.43
C LYS A 140 7.44 -8.12 -7.98
N VAL A 141 8.37 -7.35 -7.45
CA VAL A 141 8.61 -5.97 -7.89
C VAL A 141 9.14 -5.99 -9.32
N PHE A 142 8.45 -5.30 -10.22
CA PHE A 142 8.93 -5.02 -11.57
C PHE A 142 9.72 -3.72 -11.59
N GLU A 143 9.15 -2.64 -11.01
CA GLU A 143 9.78 -1.32 -11.01
C GLU A 143 9.33 -0.50 -9.80
N ILE A 144 10.22 0.37 -9.32
CA ILE A 144 9.91 1.38 -8.31
C ILE A 144 10.30 2.74 -8.84
N LEU A 145 9.30 3.58 -9.15
CA LEU A 145 9.47 4.93 -9.68
C LEU A 145 9.18 5.97 -8.60
N GLN A 146 10.16 6.78 -8.24
CA GLN A 146 9.98 7.89 -7.31
C GLN A 146 9.71 9.19 -8.05
N HIS A 147 8.67 9.92 -7.63
CA HIS A 147 8.31 11.23 -8.18
C HIS A 147 8.36 12.29 -7.07
N GLY A 148 9.47 12.99 -7.00
CA GLY A 148 9.77 13.98 -5.96
C GLY A 148 10.52 13.39 -4.75
N ASN A 149 11.00 14.30 -3.85
CA ASN A 149 11.88 13.95 -2.73
C ASN A 149 11.41 14.56 -1.40
N ASN A 150 10.24 15.19 -1.37
CA ASN A 150 9.71 15.89 -0.20
C ASN A 150 8.55 15.12 0.42
N TYR A 151 8.07 15.60 1.56
CA TYR A 151 6.84 15.11 2.18
C TYR A 151 5.71 14.95 1.16
N GLY A 152 5.04 13.81 1.20
CA GLY A 152 3.92 13.52 0.32
C GLY A 152 4.29 13.15 -1.11
N SER A 153 5.58 13.19 -1.50
CA SER A 153 6.04 12.72 -2.82
C SER A 153 5.70 11.26 -3.02
N ALA A 154 5.23 10.93 -4.22
CA ALA A 154 4.81 9.58 -4.55
C ALA A 154 6.00 8.68 -4.89
N VAL A 155 5.93 7.43 -4.41
CA VAL A 155 6.79 6.34 -4.86
C VAL A 155 5.88 5.23 -5.38
N TYR A 156 5.86 5.06 -6.69
CA TYR A 156 5.04 4.05 -7.36
C TYR A 156 5.77 2.72 -7.35
N VAL A 157 5.12 1.70 -6.82
CA VAL A 157 5.60 0.32 -6.87
C VAL A 157 4.76 -0.43 -7.88
N VAL A 158 5.41 -0.87 -8.94
CA VAL A 158 4.81 -1.73 -9.96
C VAL A 158 5.19 -3.17 -9.64
N GLY A 159 4.20 -4.01 -9.41
CA GLY A 159 4.38 -5.44 -9.12
C GLY A 159 3.79 -6.31 -10.20
N GLU A 160 4.54 -7.32 -10.64
CA GLU A 160 4.02 -8.42 -11.42
C GLU A 160 3.34 -9.42 -10.49
N ILE A 161 2.09 -9.79 -10.82
CA ILE A 161 1.31 -10.77 -10.06
C ILE A 161 1.81 -12.18 -10.45
N VAL A 162 2.33 -12.91 -9.48
CA VAL A 162 2.91 -14.26 -9.68
C VAL A 162 2.02 -15.38 -9.13
N ALA A 163 1.06 -15.07 -8.26
CA ALA A 163 0.02 -15.99 -7.82
C ALA A 163 -1.23 -15.21 -7.34
N ILE A 164 -2.39 -15.82 -7.50
CA ILE A 164 -3.70 -15.29 -7.09
C ILE A 164 -4.39 -16.34 -6.23
N HIS A 165 -4.91 -15.91 -5.08
CA HIS A 165 -5.69 -16.75 -4.16
C HIS A 165 -7.08 -16.16 -3.97
N VAL A 166 -8.10 -17.03 -4.00
CA VAL A 166 -9.53 -16.71 -3.84
C VAL A 166 -10.20 -17.76 -2.95
#